data_fa4e46117c051bc0397728794df83575
#
_entry.id   fa4e46117c051bc0397728794df83575
#
_cell.length_a   1.000
_cell.length_b   1.000
_cell.length_c   1.000
_cell.angle_alpha   90.00
_cell.angle_beta   90.00
_cell.angle_gamma   90.00
#
_symmetry.space_group_name_H-M   'P 1'
#
loop_
_entity.id
_entity.type
_entity.pdbx_description
1 polymer ?
#
loop_
_entity_poly.entity_id
_entity_poly.type
_entity_poly.pdbx_seq_one_letter_code
_entity_poly.pdbx_strand_id
1 'polypeptide(L)'
;MLALLDGGRPVSFSYEDLLAHHAGSSPAGVAHAYKVLERALPLLGDTPPERTELSVETAFGGPGARDAIECVTGRRPVLDDGLALPERGRTLERFVFRVGLRGRTVTLRVREGFVPDELIDLARAEHRTAEQDARLDAVKRETAALVMAAPAEQVYDVAG
;
A
#
# COMPACT_ATOMS: atom_id res chain seq x y z
N MET A 1 -7.77 -7.92 9.79
CA MET A 1 -6.47 -7.63 10.44
C MET A 1 -5.37 -8.45 9.79
N LEU A 2 -4.17 -7.91 9.76
CA LEU A 2 -2.99 -8.64 9.26
C LEU A 2 -2.40 -9.45 10.42
N ALA A 3 -2.35 -10.77 10.27
CA ALA A 3 -1.84 -11.67 11.30
C ALA A 3 -0.40 -12.08 10.96
N LEU A 4 0.52 -11.83 11.88
CA LEU A 4 1.94 -12.15 11.74
C LEU A 4 2.49 -12.69 13.05
N LEU A 5 3.79 -12.96 13.07
CA LEU A 5 4.53 -13.30 14.29
C LEU A 5 5.62 -12.25 14.52
N ASP A 6 5.94 -12.03 15.77
CA ASP A 6 7.05 -11.17 16.19
C ASP A 6 7.85 -11.91 17.24
N GLY A 7 9.01 -12.44 16.84
CA GLY A 7 9.79 -13.29 17.72
C GLY A 7 9.03 -14.54 18.16
N GLY A 8 8.25 -15.12 17.25
CA GLY A 8 7.43 -16.30 17.50
C GLY A 8 6.09 -16.03 18.20
N ARG A 9 5.81 -14.78 18.57
CA ARG A 9 4.56 -14.42 19.26
C ARG A 9 3.55 -13.86 18.26
N PRO A 10 2.27 -14.27 18.34
CA PRO A 10 1.23 -13.71 17.49
C PRO A 10 1.12 -12.18 17.66
N VAL A 11 1.08 -11.49 16.55
CA VAL A 11 0.83 -10.04 16.48
C VAL A 11 -0.12 -9.78 15.33
N SER A 12 -0.96 -8.77 15.48
CA SER A 12 -1.87 -8.36 14.42
C SER A 12 -1.86 -6.85 14.23
N PHE A 13 -2.11 -6.43 13.00
CA PHE A 13 -2.14 -5.03 12.64
C PHE A 13 -3.47 -4.72 11.97
N SER A 14 -4.20 -3.74 12.52
CA SER A 14 -5.39 -3.20 11.88
C SER A 14 -4.99 -2.01 11.00
N TYR A 15 -5.91 -1.58 10.14
CA TYR A 15 -5.72 -0.35 9.39
C TYR A 15 -5.48 0.84 10.32
N GLU A 16 -6.24 0.91 11.43
CA GLU A 16 -6.12 1.98 12.43
C GLU A 16 -4.73 1.99 13.08
N ASP A 17 -4.14 0.82 13.31
CA ASP A 17 -2.77 0.71 13.84
C ASP A 17 -1.77 1.34 12.86
N LEU A 18 -1.93 1.07 11.57
CA LEU A 18 -1.05 1.61 10.54
C LEU A 18 -1.23 3.13 10.39
N LEU A 19 -2.46 3.62 10.49
CA LEU A 19 -2.73 5.06 10.49
C LEU A 19 -2.07 5.76 11.66
N ALA A 20 -2.16 5.17 12.85
CA ALA A 20 -1.56 5.72 14.07
C ALA A 20 -0.04 5.78 13.94
N HIS A 21 0.58 4.74 13.39
CA HIS A 21 2.02 4.71 13.14
C HIS A 21 2.44 5.77 12.12
N HIS A 22 1.68 5.93 11.05
CA HIS A 22 1.96 6.94 10.02
C HIS A 22 1.86 8.36 10.59
N ALA A 23 0.82 8.63 11.39
CA ALA A 23 0.58 9.93 12.04
C ALA A 23 0.65 11.12 11.08
N GLY A 24 0.43 10.88 9.79
CA GLY A 24 0.55 11.89 8.74
C GLY A 24 -0.74 12.08 7.96
N SER A 25 -0.62 12.63 6.77
CA SER A 25 -1.74 13.08 5.94
C SER A 25 -2.00 12.21 4.72
N SER A 26 -1.53 10.96 4.70
CA SER A 26 -1.64 10.08 3.53
C SER A 26 -2.40 8.78 3.83
N PRO A 27 -3.69 8.87 4.27
CA PRO A 27 -4.46 7.68 4.60
C PRO A 27 -4.71 6.76 3.40
N ALA A 28 -4.80 7.31 2.19
CA ALA A 28 -4.97 6.51 0.98
C ALA A 28 -3.77 5.57 0.74
N GLY A 29 -2.55 6.08 0.92
CA GLY A 29 -1.35 5.25 0.81
C GLY A 29 -1.29 4.16 1.86
N VAL A 30 -1.69 4.48 3.09
CA VAL A 30 -1.80 3.49 4.18
C VAL A 30 -2.80 2.40 3.81
N ALA A 31 -3.97 2.77 3.29
CA ALA A 31 -5.00 1.82 2.88
C ALA A 31 -4.50 0.90 1.76
N HIS A 32 -3.82 1.44 0.77
CA HIS A 32 -3.23 0.65 -0.32
C HIS A 32 -2.22 -0.37 0.21
N ALA A 33 -1.31 0.06 1.09
CA ALA A 33 -0.33 -0.84 1.68
C ALA A 33 -0.99 -1.95 2.50
N TYR A 34 -2.03 -1.61 3.26
CA TYR A 34 -2.81 -2.61 4.00
C TYR A 34 -3.36 -3.68 3.06
N LYS A 35 -3.98 -3.26 1.95
CA LYS A 35 -4.57 -4.18 0.97
C LYS A 35 -3.51 -5.01 0.24
N VAL A 36 -2.34 -4.43 -0.03
CA VAL A 36 -1.21 -5.20 -0.59
C VAL A 36 -0.81 -6.34 0.35
N LEU A 37 -0.62 -6.05 1.61
CA LEU A 37 -0.21 -7.06 2.59
C LEU A 37 -1.34 -8.07 2.85
N GLU A 38 -2.59 -7.60 2.94
CA GLU A 38 -3.73 -8.49 3.10
C GLU A 38 -3.87 -9.46 1.92
N ARG A 39 -3.58 -8.99 0.69
CA ARG A 39 -3.61 -9.83 -0.52
C ARG A 39 -2.43 -10.80 -0.57
N ALA A 40 -1.24 -10.33 -0.20
CA ALA A 40 0.01 -11.10 -0.36
C ALA A 40 0.14 -12.24 0.65
N LEU A 41 -0.23 -12.00 1.90
CA LEU A 41 0.04 -12.97 2.98
C LEU A 41 -0.51 -14.36 2.68
N PRO A 42 -1.78 -14.56 2.30
CA PRO A 42 -2.30 -15.90 2.00
C PRO A 42 -1.69 -16.52 0.73
N LEU A 43 -1.13 -15.71 -0.17
CA LEU A 43 -0.45 -16.21 -1.36
C LEU A 43 0.98 -16.70 -1.06
N LEU A 44 1.57 -16.24 0.02
CA LEU A 44 2.95 -16.57 0.39
C LEU A 44 3.05 -17.72 1.40
N GLY A 45 1.97 -18.07 2.06
CA GLY A 45 1.97 -19.18 3.01
C GLY A 45 0.62 -19.38 3.69
N ASP A 46 0.49 -20.53 4.37
CA ASP A 46 -0.75 -20.93 5.03
C ASP A 46 -0.81 -20.49 6.49
N THR A 47 0.31 -20.08 7.06
CA THR A 47 0.41 -19.66 8.44
C THR A 47 1.02 -18.27 8.54
N PRO A 48 0.74 -17.51 9.62
CA PRO A 48 1.34 -16.20 9.82
C PRO A 48 2.87 -16.26 9.82
N PRO A 49 3.55 -15.47 9.00
CA PRO A 49 5.02 -15.44 8.99
C PRO A 49 5.58 -14.52 10.07
N GLU A 50 6.85 -14.68 10.37
CA GLU A 50 7.59 -13.67 11.14
C GLU A 50 7.58 -12.35 10.34
N ARG A 51 7.20 -11.26 11.00
CA ARG A 51 7.07 -9.95 10.34
C ARG A 51 8.38 -9.49 9.70
N THR A 52 9.50 -9.78 10.34
CA THR A 52 10.82 -9.37 9.86
C THR A 52 11.34 -10.19 8.68
N GLU A 53 10.69 -11.31 8.34
CA GLU A 53 11.04 -12.09 7.15
C GLU A 53 10.37 -11.58 5.88
N LEU A 54 9.37 -10.69 6.02
CA LEU A 54 8.73 -10.07 4.87
C LEU A 54 9.61 -8.96 4.29
N SER A 55 9.67 -8.90 2.96
CA SER A 55 10.29 -7.80 2.24
C SER A 55 9.30 -7.22 1.25
N VAL A 56 9.40 -5.93 0.98
CA VAL A 56 8.55 -5.25 0.00
C VAL A 56 9.40 -4.36 -0.89
N GLU A 57 9.22 -4.52 -2.19
CA GLU A 57 9.76 -3.62 -3.21
C GLU A 57 8.58 -2.99 -3.95
N THR A 58 8.70 -1.72 -4.31
CA THR A 58 7.61 -1.02 -5.00
C THR A 58 8.14 0.13 -5.84
N ALA A 59 7.41 0.46 -6.91
CA ALA A 59 7.64 1.69 -7.66
C ALA A 59 6.93 2.89 -7.02
N PHE A 60 6.04 2.66 -6.04
CA PHE A 60 5.27 3.72 -5.40
C PHE A 60 5.99 4.30 -4.19
N GLY A 61 6.33 5.59 -4.25
CA GLY A 61 7.10 6.28 -3.22
C GLY A 61 6.29 7.04 -2.18
N GLY A 62 4.97 6.84 -2.10
CA GLY A 62 4.13 7.60 -1.18
C GLY A 62 4.43 7.34 0.29
N PRO A 63 4.41 8.39 1.14
CA PRO A 63 4.81 8.26 2.54
C PRO A 63 3.86 7.40 3.37
N GLY A 64 2.57 7.38 3.05
CA GLY A 64 1.60 6.55 3.76
C GLY A 64 1.88 5.07 3.59
N ALA A 65 2.12 4.63 2.37
CA ALA A 65 2.47 3.25 2.09
C ALA A 65 3.82 2.88 2.71
N ARG A 66 4.81 3.76 2.61
CA ARG A 66 6.13 3.55 3.20
C ARG A 66 6.03 3.30 4.70
N ASP A 67 5.31 4.16 5.40
CA ASP A 67 5.19 4.07 6.86
C ASP A 67 4.39 2.84 7.29
N ALA A 68 3.34 2.49 6.55
CA ALA A 68 2.54 1.31 6.83
C ALA A 68 3.37 0.02 6.66
N ILE A 69 4.15 -0.08 5.60
CA ILE A 69 5.02 -1.24 5.36
C ILE A 69 6.09 -1.34 6.46
N GLU A 70 6.69 -0.21 6.84
CA GLU A 70 7.66 -0.17 7.93
C GLU A 70 7.04 -0.63 9.25
N CYS A 71 5.81 -0.21 9.54
CA CYS A 71 5.09 -0.61 10.74
C CYS A 71 4.95 -2.13 10.82
N VAL A 72 4.57 -2.77 9.73
CA VAL A 72 4.30 -4.21 9.70
C VAL A 72 5.59 -5.02 9.64
N THR A 73 6.55 -4.64 8.80
CA THR A 73 7.75 -5.46 8.53
C THR A 73 8.98 -5.06 9.33
N GLY A 74 8.95 -3.88 9.94
CA GLY A 74 10.12 -3.31 10.63
C GLY A 74 11.12 -2.62 9.70
N ARG A 75 10.83 -2.58 8.39
CA ARG A 75 11.72 -1.99 7.40
C ARG A 75 10.93 -1.21 6.35
N ARG A 76 11.52 -0.14 5.85
CA ARG A 76 10.95 0.59 4.72
C ARG A 76 10.97 -0.29 3.46
N PRO A 77 10.02 -0.12 2.55
CA PRO A 77 10.08 -0.80 1.26
C PRO A 77 11.28 -0.28 0.46
N VAL A 78 11.82 -1.14 -0.38
CA VAL A 78 12.83 -0.75 -1.35
C VAL A 78 12.12 -0.14 -2.56
N LEU A 79 12.49 1.10 -2.92
CA LEU A 79 11.97 1.73 -4.11
C LEU A 79 12.69 1.19 -5.35
N ASP A 80 11.90 0.67 -6.29
CA ASP A 80 12.40 0.12 -7.55
C ASP A 80 11.53 0.62 -8.70
N ASP A 81 12.00 1.62 -9.41
CA ASP A 81 11.30 2.19 -10.55
C ASP A 81 11.14 1.18 -11.71
N GLY A 82 11.97 0.15 -11.73
CA GLY A 82 11.85 -0.93 -12.71
C GLY A 82 10.59 -1.76 -12.58
N LEU A 83 9.88 -1.67 -11.45
CA LEU A 83 8.59 -2.33 -11.27
C LEU A 83 7.44 -1.57 -11.90
N ALA A 84 7.63 -0.30 -12.25
CA ALA A 84 6.56 0.51 -12.85
C ALA A 84 6.08 -0.12 -14.17
N LEU A 85 4.78 0.04 -14.43
CA LEU A 85 4.11 -0.44 -15.63
C LEU A 85 3.57 0.76 -16.43
N PRO A 86 4.43 1.42 -17.24
CA PRO A 86 4.05 2.66 -17.93
C PRO A 86 2.82 2.53 -18.85
N GLU A 87 2.58 1.34 -19.38
CA GLU A 87 1.41 1.05 -20.23
C GLU A 87 0.08 1.23 -19.51
N ARG A 88 0.09 1.24 -18.19
CA ARG A 88 -1.12 1.44 -17.38
C ARG A 88 -1.48 2.92 -17.18
N GLY A 89 -0.61 3.83 -17.61
CA GLY A 89 -0.83 5.27 -17.48
C GLY A 89 -0.28 5.84 -16.17
N ARG A 90 -0.14 7.16 -16.13
CA ARG A 90 0.52 7.89 -15.04
C ARG A 90 -0.13 7.71 -13.66
N THR A 91 -1.42 7.38 -13.62
CA THR A 91 -2.14 7.20 -12.35
C THR A 91 -1.82 5.86 -11.71
N LEU A 92 -1.76 4.78 -12.49
CA LEU A 92 -1.64 3.42 -11.99
C LEU A 92 -0.24 2.84 -12.10
N GLU A 93 0.61 3.43 -12.94
CA GLU A 93 1.88 2.81 -13.34
C GLU A 93 2.80 2.44 -12.17
N ARG A 94 2.78 3.21 -11.09
CA ARG A 94 3.67 3.02 -9.94
C ARG A 94 3.08 2.16 -8.83
N PHE A 95 1.78 1.86 -8.88
CA PHE A 95 1.12 1.04 -7.86
C PHE A 95 1.35 -0.44 -8.12
N VAL A 96 2.61 -0.83 -8.04
CA VAL A 96 3.09 -2.20 -8.18
C VAL A 96 3.93 -2.52 -6.96
N PHE A 97 3.64 -3.64 -6.31
CA PHE A 97 4.30 -4.06 -5.07
C PHE A 97 4.74 -5.51 -5.20
N ARG A 98 6.01 -5.78 -4.93
CA ARG A 98 6.53 -7.14 -4.86
C ARG A 98 6.77 -7.48 -3.40
N VAL A 99 6.07 -8.49 -2.91
CA VAL A 99 6.20 -8.96 -1.52
C VAL A 99 6.94 -10.28 -1.52
N GLY A 100 7.98 -10.39 -0.70
CA GLY A 100 8.81 -11.58 -0.60
C GLY A 100 8.78 -12.20 0.78
N LEU A 101 8.86 -13.52 0.81
CA LEU A 101 8.94 -14.32 2.05
C LEU A 101 9.71 -15.60 1.76
N ARG A 102 10.88 -15.77 2.39
CA ARG A 102 11.67 -17.01 2.31
C ARG A 102 11.91 -17.48 0.88
N GLY A 103 12.34 -16.60 0.00
CA GLY A 103 12.64 -16.92 -1.39
C GLY A 103 11.42 -17.02 -2.31
N ARG A 104 10.21 -16.89 -1.79
CA ARG A 104 8.98 -16.80 -2.57
C ARG A 104 8.61 -15.33 -2.74
N THR A 105 8.10 -14.96 -3.91
CA THR A 105 7.65 -13.60 -4.17
C THR A 105 6.30 -13.61 -4.85
N VAL A 106 5.51 -12.58 -4.59
CA VAL A 106 4.30 -12.28 -5.35
C VAL A 106 4.36 -10.81 -5.74
N THR A 107 4.07 -10.53 -7.00
CA THR A 107 3.98 -9.16 -7.50
C THR A 107 2.51 -8.80 -7.69
N LEU A 108 2.11 -7.69 -7.09
CA LEU A 108 0.73 -7.23 -7.09
C LEU A 108 0.66 -5.86 -7.78
N ARG A 109 -0.40 -5.65 -8.54
CA ARG A 109 -0.68 -4.37 -9.17
C ARG A 109 -2.10 -3.94 -8.84
N VAL A 110 -2.29 -2.64 -8.66
CA VAL A 110 -3.61 -2.10 -8.34
C VAL A 110 -4.57 -2.28 -9.52
N ARG A 111 -5.82 -2.59 -9.22
CA ARG A 111 -6.87 -2.62 -10.24
C ARG A 111 -7.40 -1.22 -10.51
N GLU A 112 -7.99 -1.02 -11.66
CA GLU A 112 -8.63 0.25 -12.00
C GLU A 112 -9.75 0.57 -11.02
N GLY A 113 -9.94 1.85 -10.75
CA GLY A 113 -11.01 2.34 -9.89
C GLY A 113 -10.62 2.63 -8.45
N PHE A 114 -9.39 2.27 -8.03
CA PHE A 114 -8.95 2.47 -6.65
C PHE A 114 -7.90 3.58 -6.46
N VAL A 115 -7.50 4.22 -7.56
CA VAL A 115 -6.63 5.41 -7.53
C VAL A 115 -7.26 6.44 -8.47
N PRO A 116 -7.98 7.44 -7.95
CA PRO A 116 -8.56 8.48 -8.81
C PRO A 116 -7.48 9.33 -9.47
N ASP A 117 -7.69 9.70 -10.72
CA ASP A 117 -6.80 10.64 -11.42
C ASP A 117 -6.65 11.94 -10.65
N GLU A 118 -7.76 12.44 -10.08
CA GLU A 118 -7.79 13.66 -9.29
C GLU A 118 -6.79 13.62 -8.13
N LEU A 119 -6.68 12.47 -7.45
CA LEU A 119 -5.74 12.30 -6.34
C LEU A 119 -4.29 12.54 -6.80
N ILE A 120 -3.93 11.92 -7.92
CA ILE A 120 -2.58 12.03 -8.46
C ILE A 120 -2.31 13.45 -8.99
N ASP A 121 -3.28 14.03 -9.69
CA ASP A 121 -3.15 15.37 -10.24
C ASP A 121 -2.96 16.42 -9.14
N LEU A 122 -3.76 16.35 -8.08
CA LEU A 122 -3.63 17.28 -6.95
C LEU A 122 -2.34 17.05 -6.17
N ALA A 123 -1.95 15.79 -5.95
CA ALA A 123 -0.74 15.47 -5.22
C ALA A 123 0.53 15.96 -5.93
N ARG A 124 0.52 15.97 -7.26
CA ARG A 124 1.65 16.42 -8.09
C ARG A 124 1.64 17.92 -8.41
N ALA A 125 0.55 18.62 -8.14
CA ALA A 125 0.46 20.05 -8.40
C ALA A 125 1.44 20.81 -7.51
N GLU A 126 2.25 21.71 -8.13
CA GLU A 126 3.32 22.41 -7.42
C GLU A 126 2.81 23.57 -6.57
N HIS A 127 1.77 24.28 -7.03
CA HIS A 127 1.29 25.49 -6.37
C HIS A 127 -0.22 25.36 -6.14
N ARG A 128 -0.58 24.59 -5.11
CA ARG A 128 -1.99 24.40 -4.78
C ARG A 128 -2.54 25.61 -4.04
N THR A 129 -3.78 25.98 -4.36
CA THR A 129 -4.55 26.93 -3.57
C THR A 129 -5.04 26.26 -2.29
N ALA A 130 -5.53 27.05 -1.33
CA ALA A 130 -6.14 26.51 -0.10
C ALA A 130 -7.32 25.59 -0.42
N GLU A 131 -8.11 25.93 -1.44
CA GLU A 131 -9.24 25.08 -1.87
C GLU A 131 -8.75 23.75 -2.44
N GLN A 132 -7.68 23.77 -3.22
CA GLN A 132 -7.08 22.55 -3.76
C GLN A 132 -6.47 21.68 -2.67
N ASP A 133 -5.85 22.27 -1.66
CA ASP A 133 -5.32 21.52 -0.52
C ASP A 133 -6.46 20.85 0.25
N ALA A 134 -7.56 21.57 0.48
CA ALA A 134 -8.74 21.00 1.15
C ALA A 134 -9.36 19.87 0.31
N ARG A 135 -9.43 20.04 -1.01
CA ARG A 135 -9.94 19.00 -1.90
C ARG A 135 -9.04 17.77 -1.90
N LEU A 136 -7.71 17.97 -1.93
CA LEU A 136 -6.76 16.86 -1.85
C LEU A 136 -6.94 16.06 -0.57
N ASP A 137 -7.09 16.71 0.57
CA ASP A 137 -7.34 16.04 1.85
C ASP A 137 -8.64 15.23 1.81
N ALA A 138 -9.71 15.78 1.21
CA ALA A 138 -10.97 15.08 1.06
C ALA A 138 -10.84 13.86 0.14
N VAL A 139 -10.16 13.99 -1.00
CA VAL A 139 -9.95 12.89 -1.95
C VAL A 139 -9.12 11.78 -1.31
N LYS A 140 -8.11 12.12 -0.53
CA LYS A 140 -7.32 11.13 0.22
C LYS A 140 -8.19 10.30 1.17
N ARG A 141 -9.08 10.95 1.91
CA ARG A 141 -9.99 10.24 2.83
C ARG A 141 -11.02 9.39 2.08
N GLU A 142 -11.60 9.93 1.02
CA GLU A 142 -12.56 9.21 0.18
C GLU A 142 -11.92 7.98 -0.44
N THR A 143 -10.69 8.11 -0.96
CA THR A 143 -9.95 7.00 -1.55
C THR A 143 -9.64 5.94 -0.51
N ALA A 144 -9.19 6.34 0.69
CA ALA A 144 -8.93 5.39 1.77
C ALA A 144 -10.18 4.59 2.12
N ALA A 145 -11.32 5.25 2.23
CA ALA A 145 -12.59 4.58 2.54
C ALA A 145 -12.99 3.61 1.43
N LEU A 146 -12.84 4.01 0.17
CA LEU A 146 -13.14 3.15 -0.98
C LEU A 146 -12.26 1.91 -0.99
N VAL A 147 -10.96 2.07 -0.80
CA VAL A 147 -10.00 0.98 -0.79
C VAL A 147 -10.27 0.02 0.36
N MET A 148 -10.48 0.54 1.56
CA MET A 148 -10.73 -0.30 2.73
C MET A 148 -12.07 -1.03 2.69
N ALA A 149 -13.08 -0.50 2.01
CA ALA A 149 -14.38 -1.14 1.87
C ALA A 149 -14.38 -2.34 0.92
N ALA A 150 -13.39 -2.45 0.03
CA ALA A 150 -13.31 -3.52 -0.95
C ALA A 150 -12.45 -4.69 -0.43
N PRO A 151 -12.77 -5.94 -0.79
CA PRO A 151 -11.87 -7.06 -0.52
C PRO A 151 -10.52 -6.88 -1.21
N ALA A 152 -9.45 -7.38 -0.60
CA ALA A 152 -8.09 -7.23 -1.14
C ALA A 152 -7.97 -7.76 -2.57
N GLU A 153 -8.65 -8.86 -2.89
CA GLU A 153 -8.65 -9.48 -4.23
C GLU A 153 -9.26 -8.58 -5.30
N GLN A 154 -10.09 -7.63 -4.90
CA GLN A 154 -10.69 -6.66 -5.81
C GLN A 154 -9.85 -5.41 -5.98
N VAL A 155 -8.92 -5.16 -5.08
CA VAL A 155 -8.05 -3.97 -5.13
C VAL A 155 -6.74 -4.26 -5.84
N TYR A 156 -6.18 -5.45 -5.62
CA TYR A 156 -4.88 -5.82 -6.19
C TYR A 156 -4.94 -7.15 -6.92
N ASP A 157 -4.46 -7.16 -8.17
CA ASP A 157 -4.29 -8.36 -8.98
C ASP A 157 -2.86 -8.88 -8.86
N VAL A 158 -2.71 -10.20 -8.99
CA VAL A 158 -1.40 -10.82 -9.15
C VAL A 158 -0.89 -10.52 -10.55
N ALA A 159 0.28 -9.91 -10.63
CA ALA A 159 0.97 -9.66 -11.90
C ALA A 159 1.70 -10.95 -12.30
N GLY A 160 1.24 -11.53 -13.36
CA GLY A 160 1.70 -12.85 -13.81
C GLY A 160 3.07 -12.90 -14.37
#